data_d18a2d130736670077246098634997f8
#
_entry.id   d18a2d130736670077246098634997f8
#
_cell.length_a   1.000
_cell.length_b   1.000
_cell.length_c   1.000
_cell.angle_alpha   90.00
_cell.angle_beta   90.00
_cell.angle_gamma   90.00
#
_symmetry.space_group_name_H-M   'P 1'
#
loop_
_entity.id
_entity.type
_entity.pdbx_description
1 polymer ?
#
loop_
_entity_poly.entity_id
_entity_poly.type
_entity_poly.pdbx_seq_one_letter_code
_entity_poly.pdbx_strand_id
1 'polypeptide(L)'
;MGRVVLVTGVARDLGRRFARQLAASPDVERVIGVDVQPPRGDLGGVSFVRADIRNPVIAKVIMREHVDTVVHMSVLPSPGAGGRTAAKELNVIGTMQLLAACQQSPDLEHFVLKSSTSVYGSSNRDPAMFTEEMAAKRLPR
;
A
#
# COMPACT_ATOMS: atom_id res chain seq x y z
N MET A 1 -6.03 21.04 11.61
CA MET A 1 -6.58 19.69 11.39
C MET A 1 -5.46 18.75 10.98
N GLY A 2 -5.44 17.59 11.58
CA GLY A 2 -4.44 16.57 11.27
C GLY A 2 -4.79 15.78 10.00
N ARG A 3 -3.83 15.02 9.49
CA ARG A 3 -4.01 14.17 8.31
C ARG A 3 -4.83 12.92 8.64
N VAL A 4 -5.67 12.51 7.69
CA VAL A 4 -6.37 11.23 7.71
C VAL A 4 -5.69 10.29 6.71
N VAL A 5 -5.00 9.28 7.21
CA VAL A 5 -4.14 8.42 6.42
C VAL A 5 -4.72 7.01 6.33
N LEU A 6 -4.84 6.49 5.11
CA LEU A 6 -5.16 5.08 4.87
C LEU A 6 -3.87 4.33 4.52
N VAL A 7 -3.61 3.23 5.23
CA VAL A 7 -2.44 2.38 5.02
C VAL A 7 -2.90 0.99 4.60
N THR A 8 -2.47 0.51 3.43
CA THR A 8 -2.73 -0.86 3.00
C THR A 8 -1.60 -1.79 3.46
N GLY A 9 -1.91 -3.06 3.67
CA GLY A 9 -0.90 -4.06 4.04
C GLY A 9 -0.57 -4.12 5.53
N VAL A 10 -1.52 -3.73 6.39
CA VAL A 10 -1.33 -3.70 7.85
C VAL A 10 -1.32 -5.08 8.53
N ALA A 11 -1.71 -6.13 7.82
CA ALA A 11 -1.57 -7.50 8.32
C ALA A 11 -0.10 -7.97 8.35
N ARG A 12 0.78 -7.30 7.60
CA ARG A 12 2.22 -7.55 7.58
C ARG A 12 2.93 -6.70 8.62
N ASP A 13 4.08 -7.19 9.09
CA ASP A 13 4.82 -6.57 10.17
C ASP A 13 5.22 -5.11 9.87
N LEU A 14 5.79 -4.85 8.70
CA LEU A 14 6.19 -3.49 8.31
C LEU A 14 5.01 -2.53 8.21
N GLY A 15 3.94 -2.93 7.54
CA GLY A 15 2.73 -2.11 7.41
C GLY A 15 2.07 -1.84 8.76
N ARG A 16 2.01 -2.83 9.63
CA ARG A 16 1.47 -2.70 10.98
C ARG A 16 2.28 -1.72 11.83
N ARG A 17 3.60 -1.86 11.84
CA ARG A 17 4.50 -0.96 12.61
C ARG A 17 4.41 0.47 12.10
N PHE A 18 4.41 0.63 10.79
CA PHE A 18 4.30 1.95 10.17
C PHE A 18 2.97 2.63 10.50
N ALA A 19 1.85 1.92 10.36
CA ALA A 19 0.53 2.45 10.70
C ALA A 19 0.42 2.86 12.18
N ARG A 20 0.97 2.05 13.10
CA ARG A 20 1.02 2.38 14.53
C ARG A 20 1.85 3.64 14.81
N GLN A 21 2.99 3.76 14.14
CA GLN A 21 3.86 4.93 14.29
C GLN A 21 3.16 6.20 13.79
N LEU A 22 2.45 6.12 12.67
CA LEU A 22 1.63 7.23 12.16
C LEU A 22 0.53 7.61 13.14
N ALA A 23 -0.17 6.63 13.70
CA ALA A 23 -1.25 6.88 14.65
C ALA A 23 -0.78 7.54 15.96
N ALA A 24 0.50 7.41 16.29
CA ALA A 24 1.13 8.08 17.42
C ALA A 24 1.67 9.48 17.09
N SER A 25 1.66 9.88 15.83
CA SER A 25 2.16 11.18 15.39
C SER A 25 1.14 12.29 15.69
N PRO A 26 1.57 13.43 16.24
CA PRO A 26 0.68 14.55 16.53
C PRO A 26 0.09 15.22 15.28
N ASP A 27 0.73 15.06 14.12
CA ASP A 27 0.28 15.62 12.84
C ASP A 27 -0.76 14.74 12.12
N VAL A 28 -1.03 13.57 12.68
CA VAL A 28 -1.99 12.62 12.13
C VAL A 28 -3.22 12.55 13.03
N GLU A 29 -4.36 12.87 12.46
CA GLU A 29 -5.64 12.84 13.19
C GLU A 29 -6.16 11.41 13.32
N ARG A 30 -6.07 10.65 12.23
CA ARG A 30 -6.59 9.28 12.18
C ARG A 30 -5.86 8.43 11.16
N VAL A 31 -5.66 7.14 11.49
CA VAL A 31 -5.12 6.13 10.59
C VAL A 31 -6.12 5.00 10.39
N ILE A 32 -6.42 4.70 9.15
CA ILE A 32 -7.23 3.55 8.73
C ILE A 32 -6.29 2.51 8.13
N GLY A 33 -6.21 1.35 8.76
CA GLY A 33 -5.46 0.20 8.26
C GLY A 33 -6.35 -0.72 7.45
N VAL A 34 -5.94 -1.07 6.24
CA VAL A 34 -6.70 -1.95 5.33
C VAL A 34 -5.89 -3.18 4.98
N ASP A 35 -6.53 -4.34 5.09
CA ASP A 35 -5.99 -5.61 4.62
C ASP A 35 -7.12 -6.63 4.43
N VAL A 36 -6.86 -7.68 3.67
CA VAL A 36 -7.79 -8.82 3.50
C VAL A 36 -7.78 -9.74 4.72
N GLN A 37 -6.68 -9.77 5.46
CA GLN A 37 -6.51 -10.53 6.69
C GLN A 37 -6.42 -9.59 7.90
N PRO A 38 -6.98 -9.97 9.03
CA PRO A 38 -6.77 -9.21 10.26
C PRO A 38 -5.29 -9.28 10.66
N PRO A 39 -4.73 -8.19 11.18
CA PRO A 39 -3.35 -8.17 11.66
C PRO A 39 -3.19 -9.10 12.87
N ARG A 40 -2.04 -9.77 12.91
CA ARG A 40 -1.64 -10.57 14.07
C ARG A 40 -0.96 -9.66 15.09
N GLY A 41 -1.69 -9.17 16.02
CA GLY A 41 -1.17 -8.32 17.09
C GLY A 41 -1.84 -6.96 17.17
N ASP A 42 -1.38 -6.15 18.10
CA ASP A 42 -1.96 -4.87 18.41
C ASP A 42 -1.71 -3.83 17.31
N LEU A 43 -2.77 -3.14 16.93
CA LEU A 43 -2.74 -2.01 15.98
C LEU A 43 -2.63 -0.65 16.68
N GLY A 44 -2.68 -0.60 18.02
CA GLY A 44 -2.71 0.67 18.74
C GLY A 44 -3.89 1.54 18.33
N GLY A 45 -3.64 2.80 18.02
CA GLY A 45 -4.68 3.77 17.62
C GLY A 45 -5.17 3.66 16.17
N VAL A 46 -4.81 2.59 15.44
CA VAL A 46 -5.22 2.38 14.05
C VAL A 46 -6.61 1.75 13.99
N SER A 47 -7.51 2.33 13.20
CA SER A 47 -8.82 1.75 12.89
C SER A 47 -8.68 0.73 11.77
N PHE A 48 -9.00 -0.53 12.01
CA PHE A 48 -8.88 -1.58 11.01
C PHE A 48 -10.16 -1.76 10.20
N VAL A 49 -10.02 -1.80 8.88
CA VAL A 49 -11.08 -2.13 7.94
C VAL A 49 -10.64 -3.34 7.11
N ARG A 50 -11.39 -4.43 7.19
CA ARG A 50 -11.15 -5.60 6.34
C ARG A 50 -11.69 -5.32 4.94
N ALA A 51 -10.81 -5.15 3.97
CA ALA A 51 -11.16 -4.91 2.59
C ALA A 51 -10.05 -5.39 1.64
N ASP A 52 -10.47 -5.78 0.44
CA ASP A 52 -9.56 -6.08 -0.67
C ASP A 52 -9.45 -4.85 -1.55
N ILE A 53 -8.24 -4.37 -1.81
CA ILE A 53 -8.01 -3.20 -2.66
C ILE A 53 -8.46 -3.40 -4.11
N ARG A 54 -8.65 -4.65 -4.54
CA ARG A 54 -9.21 -5.00 -5.84
C ARG A 54 -10.73 -4.79 -5.90
N ASN A 55 -11.37 -4.62 -4.77
CA ASN A 55 -12.82 -4.46 -4.67
C ASN A 55 -13.16 -2.96 -4.67
N PRO A 56 -14.18 -2.52 -5.45
CA PRO A 56 -14.64 -1.13 -5.46
C PRO A 56 -15.05 -0.55 -4.11
N VAL A 57 -15.27 -1.40 -3.11
CA VAL A 57 -15.59 -0.95 -1.73
C VAL A 57 -14.52 -0.03 -1.15
N ILE A 58 -13.27 -0.13 -1.63
CA ILE A 58 -12.19 0.73 -1.15
C ILE A 58 -12.46 2.22 -1.43
N ALA A 59 -13.12 2.54 -2.56
CA ALA A 59 -13.52 3.90 -2.88
C ALA A 59 -14.50 4.46 -1.85
N LYS A 60 -15.45 3.62 -1.39
CA LYS A 60 -16.40 4.03 -0.34
C LYS A 60 -15.71 4.28 1.00
N VAL A 61 -14.71 3.48 1.33
CA VAL A 61 -13.91 3.68 2.55
C VAL A 61 -13.17 5.01 2.49
N ILE A 62 -12.45 5.27 1.38
CA ILE A 62 -11.68 6.50 1.18
C ILE A 62 -12.58 7.74 1.31
N MET A 63 -13.72 7.74 0.63
CA MET A 63 -14.66 8.88 0.66
C MET A 63 -15.33 9.06 2.02
N ARG A 64 -15.83 7.97 2.61
CA ARG A 64 -16.55 8.03 3.90
C ARG A 64 -15.66 8.52 5.05
N GLU A 65 -14.41 8.09 5.04
CA GLU A 65 -13.45 8.43 6.08
C GLU A 65 -12.71 9.76 5.81
N HIS A 66 -13.01 10.44 4.71
CA HIS A 66 -12.34 11.69 4.28
C HIS A 66 -10.81 11.56 4.25
N VAL A 67 -10.34 10.46 3.64
CA VAL A 67 -8.91 10.17 3.54
C VAL A 67 -8.23 11.19 2.64
N ASP A 68 -7.20 11.85 3.15
CA ASP A 68 -6.37 12.79 2.38
C ASP A 68 -5.06 12.18 1.88
N THR A 69 -4.58 11.12 2.53
CA THR A 69 -3.32 10.47 2.19
C THR A 69 -3.49 8.95 2.16
N VAL A 70 -3.06 8.34 1.08
CA VAL A 70 -3.00 6.86 0.96
C VAL A 70 -1.54 6.43 0.90
N VAL A 71 -1.16 5.50 1.78
CA VAL A 71 0.13 4.82 1.77
C VAL A 71 -0.08 3.37 1.40
N HIS A 72 0.28 3.02 0.16
CA HIS A 72 0.10 1.68 -0.37
C HIS A 72 1.32 0.81 -0.09
N MET A 73 1.22 -0.08 0.91
CA MET A 73 2.29 -0.96 1.36
C MET A 73 2.06 -2.44 1.05
N SER A 74 0.91 -2.81 0.50
CA SER A 74 0.57 -4.21 0.22
C SER A 74 1.16 -4.79 -1.07
N VAL A 75 2.07 -4.07 -1.73
CA VAL A 75 2.80 -4.57 -2.90
C VAL A 75 3.68 -5.76 -2.52
N LEU A 76 3.53 -6.87 -3.24
CA LEU A 76 4.33 -8.08 -3.07
C LEU A 76 5.66 -7.94 -3.79
N PRO A 77 6.81 -8.03 -3.09
CA PRO A 77 8.13 -7.94 -3.72
C PRO A 77 8.48 -9.18 -4.56
N SER A 78 7.85 -10.31 -4.26
CA SER A 78 8.02 -11.57 -4.99
C SER A 78 6.72 -12.39 -4.99
N PRO A 79 6.54 -13.29 -5.96
CA PRO A 79 5.42 -14.22 -5.94
C PRO A 79 5.50 -15.11 -4.69
N GLY A 80 4.51 -15.04 -3.83
CA GLY A 80 4.37 -15.95 -2.69
C GLY A 80 3.75 -17.29 -3.09
N ALA A 81 3.14 -17.98 -2.13
CA ALA A 81 2.45 -19.25 -2.34
C ALA A 81 1.37 -19.22 -3.44
N GLY A 82 0.77 -18.05 -3.71
CA GLY A 82 -0.22 -17.84 -4.77
C GLY A 82 0.36 -17.73 -6.19
N GLY A 83 1.68 -17.72 -6.33
CA GLY A 83 2.35 -17.67 -7.64
C GLY A 83 2.34 -16.30 -8.32
N ARG A 84 2.85 -16.26 -9.57
CA ARG A 84 3.00 -15.02 -10.34
C ARG A 84 1.68 -14.35 -10.69
N THR A 85 0.64 -15.13 -11.00
CA THR A 85 -0.67 -14.60 -11.36
C THR A 85 -1.28 -13.84 -10.20
N ALA A 86 -1.30 -14.42 -9.01
CA ALA A 86 -1.83 -13.75 -7.81
C ALA A 86 -1.03 -12.49 -7.45
N ALA A 87 0.30 -12.53 -7.58
CA ALA A 87 1.14 -11.36 -7.36
C ALA A 87 0.84 -10.25 -8.38
N LYS A 88 0.64 -10.59 -9.66
CA LYS A 88 0.27 -9.62 -10.70
C LYS A 88 -1.11 -9.02 -10.45
N GLU A 89 -2.09 -9.83 -10.09
CA GLU A 89 -3.44 -9.34 -9.76
C GLU A 89 -3.38 -8.34 -8.60
N LEU A 90 -2.67 -8.65 -7.54
CA LEU A 90 -2.57 -7.75 -6.40
C LEU A 90 -1.75 -6.50 -6.73
N ASN A 91 -0.58 -6.65 -7.33
CA ASN A 91 0.33 -5.53 -7.57
C ASN A 91 -0.14 -4.61 -8.71
N VAL A 92 -0.72 -5.16 -9.77
CA VAL A 92 -1.14 -4.37 -10.94
C VAL A 92 -2.61 -3.98 -10.80
N ILE A 93 -3.50 -4.97 -10.78
CA ILE A 93 -4.95 -4.69 -10.77
C ILE A 93 -5.35 -4.03 -9.45
N GLY A 94 -4.86 -4.54 -8.32
CA GLY A 94 -5.13 -3.94 -7.02
C GLY A 94 -4.65 -2.49 -6.91
N THR A 95 -3.45 -2.19 -7.39
CA THR A 95 -2.92 -0.82 -7.40
C THR A 95 -3.70 0.09 -8.33
N MET A 96 -4.08 -0.39 -9.52
CA MET A 96 -4.92 0.37 -10.46
C MET A 96 -6.30 0.69 -9.86
N GLN A 97 -6.94 -0.27 -9.21
CA GLN A 97 -8.22 -0.06 -8.54
C GLN A 97 -8.11 0.93 -7.38
N LEU A 98 -7.04 0.83 -6.60
CA LEU A 98 -6.78 1.76 -5.51
C LEU A 98 -6.55 3.20 -6.03
N LEU A 99 -5.78 3.36 -7.10
CA LEU A 99 -5.57 4.65 -7.75
C LEU A 99 -6.86 5.23 -8.32
N ALA A 100 -7.69 4.40 -8.96
CA ALA A 100 -9.00 4.82 -9.46
C ALA A 100 -9.92 5.28 -8.32
N ALA A 101 -9.90 4.57 -7.18
CA ALA A 101 -10.64 4.97 -5.99
C ALA A 101 -10.15 6.32 -5.44
N CYS A 102 -8.83 6.53 -5.44
CA CYS A 102 -8.22 7.80 -5.03
C CYS A 102 -8.65 8.96 -5.91
N GLN A 103 -8.71 8.77 -7.22
CA GLN A 103 -9.15 9.81 -8.17
C GLN A 103 -10.62 10.22 -8.01
N GLN A 104 -11.45 9.37 -7.42
CA GLN A 104 -12.86 9.67 -7.15
C GLN A 104 -13.06 10.50 -5.87
N SER A 105 -12.08 10.56 -4.99
CA SER A 105 -12.20 11.27 -3.73
C SER A 105 -11.77 12.72 -3.86
N PRO A 106 -12.64 13.68 -3.50
CA PRO A 106 -12.29 15.11 -3.52
C PRO A 106 -11.30 15.51 -2.43
N ASP A 107 -11.17 14.70 -1.38
CA ASP A 107 -10.33 14.99 -0.21
C ASP A 107 -8.89 14.50 -0.38
N LEU A 108 -8.62 13.62 -1.36
CA LEU A 108 -7.32 13.00 -1.51
C LEU A 108 -6.27 13.96 -2.10
N GLU A 109 -5.20 14.15 -1.36
CA GLU A 109 -4.09 15.02 -1.73
C GLU A 109 -2.81 14.24 -2.08
N HIS A 110 -2.55 13.11 -1.39
CA HIS A 110 -1.29 12.39 -1.50
C HIS A 110 -1.49 10.89 -1.67
N PHE A 111 -0.70 10.32 -2.58
CA PHE A 111 -0.58 8.87 -2.75
C PHE A 111 0.90 8.47 -2.67
N VAL A 112 1.24 7.60 -1.74
CA VAL A 112 2.60 7.09 -1.54
C VAL A 112 2.61 5.60 -1.81
N LEU A 113 3.46 5.16 -2.75
CA LEU A 113 3.64 3.75 -3.07
C LEU A 113 4.96 3.24 -2.49
N LYS A 114 4.89 2.23 -1.63
CA LYS A 114 6.08 1.47 -1.22
C LYS A 114 6.46 0.51 -2.33
N SER A 115 7.53 0.80 -3.03
CA SER A 115 8.10 -0.06 -4.07
C SER A 115 9.10 -1.06 -3.47
N SER A 116 9.88 -1.69 -4.32
CA SER A 116 10.92 -2.66 -3.97
C SER A 116 12.10 -2.52 -4.92
N THR A 117 13.30 -2.84 -4.46
CA THR A 117 14.50 -2.92 -5.31
C THR A 117 14.41 -3.97 -6.40
N SER A 118 13.42 -4.86 -6.35
CA SER A 118 13.10 -5.80 -7.43
C SER A 118 12.81 -5.12 -8.77
N VAL A 119 12.49 -3.82 -8.77
CA VAL A 119 12.31 -3.03 -10.00
C VAL A 119 13.59 -2.92 -10.83
N TYR A 120 14.76 -3.10 -10.22
CA TYR A 120 16.06 -3.11 -10.91
C TYR A 120 16.50 -4.49 -11.39
N GLY A 121 15.71 -5.53 -11.10
CA GLY A 121 16.02 -6.91 -11.40
C GLY A 121 16.72 -7.63 -10.25
N SER A 122 16.81 -8.95 -10.35
CA SER A 122 17.38 -9.82 -9.31
C SER A 122 18.20 -10.99 -9.88
N SER A 123 18.61 -10.91 -11.14
CA SER A 123 19.46 -11.91 -11.75
C SER A 123 20.94 -11.57 -11.54
N ASN A 124 21.82 -12.55 -11.82
CA ASN A 124 23.26 -12.34 -11.76
C ASN A 124 23.81 -11.34 -12.80
N ARG A 125 22.97 -10.89 -13.73
CA ARG A 125 23.29 -9.87 -14.74
C ARG A 125 22.79 -8.48 -14.35
N ASP A 126 22.01 -8.39 -13.28
CA ASP A 126 21.46 -7.14 -12.82
C ASP A 126 22.43 -6.45 -11.83
N PRO A 127 22.36 -5.13 -11.67
CA PRO A 127 23.25 -4.42 -10.76
C PRO A 127 23.13 -4.91 -9.31
N ALA A 128 24.24 -5.05 -8.62
CA ALA A 128 24.26 -5.37 -7.19
C ALA A 128 24.05 -4.15 -6.30
N MET A 129 24.27 -2.96 -6.84
CA MET A 129 24.05 -1.68 -6.17
C MET A 129 23.20 -0.79 -7.07
N PHE A 130 22.31 -0.01 -6.45
CA PHE A 130 21.38 0.86 -7.16
C PHE A 130 21.50 2.29 -6.65
N THR A 131 21.25 3.23 -7.56
CA THR A 131 21.06 4.65 -7.22
C THR A 131 19.66 5.07 -7.67
N GLU A 132 19.17 6.18 -7.14
CA GLU A 132 17.86 6.73 -7.49
C GLU A 132 17.76 7.18 -8.95
N GLU A 133 18.91 7.43 -9.60
CA GLU A 133 19.00 7.82 -11.01
C GLU A 133 18.83 6.63 -11.97
N MET A 134 18.95 5.41 -11.47
CA MET A 134 18.83 4.21 -12.30
C MET A 134 17.38 3.95 -12.69
N ALA A 135 17.14 3.70 -13.98
CA ALA A 135 15.83 3.33 -14.47
C ALA A 135 15.44 1.91 -14.03
N ALA A 136 14.16 1.69 -13.79
CA ALA A 136 13.61 0.36 -13.55
C ALA A 136 13.86 -0.56 -14.76
N LYS A 137 14.10 -1.84 -14.48
CA LYS A 137 14.28 -2.85 -15.52
C LYS A 137 12.98 -3.02 -16.33
N ARG A 138 13.07 -2.89 -17.63
CA ARG A 138 11.93 -3.17 -18.50
C ARG A 138 11.67 -4.66 -18.54
N LEU A 139 10.44 -5.06 -18.26
CA LEU A 139 10.02 -6.44 -18.46
C LEU A 139 9.96 -6.73 -19.97
N PRO A 140 10.35 -7.94 -20.41
CA PRO A 140 10.08 -8.37 -21.78
C PRO A 140 8.58 -8.29 -22.06
N ARG A 141 8.25 -7.83 -23.25
CA ARG A 141 6.87 -7.80 -23.73
C ARG A 141 6.35 -9.21 -23.96
#